data_fa24e9e2f1facc20d225880c46b4f19d
#
_entry.id   fa24e9e2f1facc20d225880c46b4f19d
#
_cell.length_a   1.000
_cell.length_b   1.000
_cell.length_c   1.000
_cell.angle_alpha   90.00
_cell.angle_beta   90.00
_cell.angle_gamma   90.00
#
_symmetry.space_group_name_H-M   'P 1'
#
loop_
_entity.id
_entity.type
_entity.pdbx_description
1 polymer ?
#
loop_
_entity_poly.entity_id
_entity_poly.type
_entity_poly.pdbx_seq_one_letter_code
_entity_poly.pdbx_strand_id
1 'polypeptide(L)'
;MARMLPDVDPSQLQHASEEPVYIALRNQLSDDYIVLHSYPWLRPWRGKALAEGEADFVVLHPSRGLLVLEVKGGDTIRYDGHRWFRDTKNGPDEFQDPFKQAQRNMHALLAIARERSGERIRKHDLVHGYAVVFPHLDYEGSPPPHADKAIIISRRNLPFMAQAIETAFAAWTDEPRSLPRDLYTMLVKDCLMPKFKVFRPVGPDIELVANQLLELTETQAQVFTGLYVQDRVLVEGVAGSGKTFLAVHRALAFAREGMKTLFVCFNKELAAWIRRQVEEDPSTADFRDLLTIKHFHGLAAELASDAGIDFRPADGGPRTEAFWNDEVPDLMEQAVVDLAMDGREIHFDAIVVDEAQDFSLGWWYTLTQSLLSAADGPLYAFLDPNQSLRGEVQWPDVEFAARFKLTINCRNTRRIALASASVLELEAHIFSGAPTGSSLRVLRASSSRQQKGLVMQELRSLLQREDVAPSQIAVIGPAAKENGSLSDLTDIEGVPIVMSAEEWRDGNGVLVTTARSFKGLEAEVVLLYDLDGFGRLFRREDLYVACTRAKVLLIAVVHGAQCREVIAAAQAVSEA
;
A
#
# COMPACT_ATOMS: atom_id res chain seq x y z
N MET A 1 -19.41 4.37 35.86
CA MET A 1 -18.77 3.06 36.09
C MET A 1 -17.35 3.11 35.56
N ALA A 2 -16.41 2.48 36.27
CA ALA A 2 -15.02 2.41 35.80
C ALA A 2 -14.89 1.73 34.44
N ARG A 3 -13.90 2.14 33.68
CA ARG A 3 -13.53 1.50 32.42
C ARG A 3 -12.65 0.27 32.71
N MET A 4 -13.25 -0.93 32.62
CA MET A 4 -12.51 -2.19 32.76
C MET A 4 -11.79 -2.57 31.45
N LEU A 5 -10.58 -3.12 31.53
CA LEU A 5 -9.77 -3.54 30.40
C LEU A 5 -8.98 -4.82 30.75
N PRO A 6 -9.28 -5.95 30.11
CA PRO A 6 -10.39 -6.13 29.17
C PRO A 6 -11.75 -6.03 29.85
N ASP A 7 -12.79 -5.63 29.12
CA ASP A 7 -14.17 -5.68 29.59
C ASP A 7 -14.73 -7.08 29.29
N VAL A 8 -14.73 -7.92 30.29
CA VAL A 8 -15.13 -9.34 30.18
C VAL A 8 -16.36 -9.62 31.06
N ASP A 9 -17.06 -10.70 30.75
CA ASP A 9 -18.09 -11.22 31.67
C ASP A 9 -17.41 -11.71 32.96
N PRO A 10 -17.78 -11.19 34.15
CA PRO A 10 -17.17 -11.58 35.41
C PRO A 10 -17.15 -13.10 35.66
N SER A 11 -18.13 -13.84 35.13
CA SER A 11 -18.21 -15.31 35.26
C SER A 11 -17.11 -16.06 34.48
N GLN A 12 -16.40 -15.37 33.56
CA GLN A 12 -15.33 -15.94 32.73
C GLN A 12 -13.93 -15.68 33.32
N LEU A 13 -13.83 -15.06 34.50
CA LEU A 13 -12.55 -14.81 35.13
C LEU A 13 -11.87 -16.13 35.54
N GLN A 14 -10.54 -16.19 35.42
CA GLN A 14 -9.77 -17.41 35.67
C GLN A 14 -9.81 -17.79 37.18
N HIS A 15 -9.88 -16.80 38.06
CA HIS A 15 -9.86 -16.99 39.50
C HIS A 15 -11.17 -16.50 40.15
N ALA A 16 -11.93 -17.40 40.74
CA ALA A 16 -13.20 -17.09 41.40
C ALA A 16 -13.09 -16.01 42.50
N SER A 17 -11.90 -15.84 43.10
CA SER A 17 -11.66 -14.79 44.10
C SER A 17 -11.58 -13.38 43.48
N GLU A 18 -11.33 -13.24 42.19
CA GLU A 18 -11.25 -11.94 41.49
C GLU A 18 -12.62 -11.42 41.09
N GLU A 19 -13.59 -12.30 40.86
CA GLU A 19 -14.94 -11.96 40.40
C GLU A 19 -15.62 -10.89 41.28
N PRO A 20 -15.74 -11.06 42.63
CA PRO A 20 -16.39 -10.05 43.47
C PRO A 20 -15.63 -8.72 43.49
N VAL A 21 -14.29 -8.76 43.33
CA VAL A 21 -13.45 -7.55 43.25
C VAL A 21 -13.70 -6.82 41.94
N TYR A 22 -13.71 -7.55 40.80
CA TYR A 22 -14.00 -7.01 39.49
C TYR A 22 -15.37 -6.30 39.46
N ILE A 23 -16.41 -6.97 39.95
CA ILE A 23 -17.77 -6.43 40.03
C ILE A 23 -17.82 -5.16 40.88
N ALA A 24 -17.16 -5.17 42.04
CA ALA A 24 -17.12 -4.03 42.93
C ALA A 24 -16.39 -2.83 42.33
N LEU A 25 -15.22 -3.03 41.71
CA LEU A 25 -14.46 -1.98 41.04
C LEU A 25 -15.26 -1.39 39.87
N ARG A 26 -15.83 -2.26 38.99
CA ARG A 26 -16.62 -1.84 37.84
C ARG A 26 -17.82 -0.96 38.22
N ASN A 27 -18.57 -1.38 39.22
CA ASN A 27 -19.85 -0.77 39.56
C ASN A 27 -19.73 0.46 40.48
N GLN A 28 -18.71 0.52 41.31
CA GLN A 28 -18.61 1.55 42.37
C GLN A 28 -17.64 2.68 42.01
N LEU A 29 -16.63 2.45 41.16
CA LEU A 29 -15.73 3.51 40.71
C LEU A 29 -16.38 4.34 39.60
N SER A 30 -16.01 5.64 39.52
CA SER A 30 -16.48 6.55 38.47
C SER A 30 -15.80 6.23 37.11
N ASP A 31 -16.26 6.88 36.06
CA ASP A 31 -15.71 6.75 34.69
C ASP A 31 -14.34 7.39 34.51
N ASP A 32 -13.86 8.16 35.47
CA ASP A 32 -12.49 8.66 35.53
C ASP A 32 -11.46 7.55 35.80
N TYR A 33 -11.91 6.43 36.36
CA TYR A 33 -11.04 5.30 36.65
C TYR A 33 -10.92 4.35 35.47
N ILE A 34 -9.67 3.95 35.17
CA ILE A 34 -9.33 2.85 34.28
C ILE A 34 -8.79 1.70 35.14
N VAL A 35 -9.34 0.51 34.99
CA VAL A 35 -8.93 -0.68 35.71
C VAL A 35 -8.42 -1.72 34.70
N LEU A 36 -7.13 -2.05 34.79
CA LEU A 36 -6.56 -3.17 34.05
C LEU A 36 -6.68 -4.43 34.90
N HIS A 37 -7.16 -5.51 34.32
CA HIS A 37 -7.33 -6.80 34.99
C HIS A 37 -6.39 -7.84 34.42
N SER A 38 -5.83 -8.71 35.24
CA SER A 38 -4.85 -9.75 34.89
C SER A 38 -3.75 -9.18 33.99
N TYR A 39 -3.10 -8.13 34.47
CA TYR A 39 -2.15 -7.36 33.68
C TYR A 39 -0.76 -7.99 33.70
N PRO A 40 -0.33 -8.67 32.60
CA PRO A 40 0.98 -9.28 32.53
C PRO A 40 2.06 -8.21 32.29
N TRP A 41 3.23 -8.41 32.88
CA TRP A 41 4.38 -7.58 32.61
C TRP A 41 5.65 -8.41 32.40
N LEU A 42 6.53 -7.90 31.51
CA LEU A 42 7.83 -8.48 31.21
C LEU A 42 8.85 -7.34 31.16
N ARG A 43 9.99 -7.50 31.81
CA ARG A 43 11.07 -6.50 31.80
C ARG A 43 12.44 -7.12 32.10
N PRO A 44 13.56 -6.51 31.66
CA PRO A 44 14.88 -6.89 32.09
C PRO A 44 15.05 -6.71 33.61
N TRP A 45 15.54 -7.72 34.28
CA TRP A 45 15.84 -7.65 35.71
C TRP A 45 17.33 -7.41 35.92
N ARG A 46 17.69 -6.24 36.49
CA ARG A 46 19.07 -5.85 36.76
C ARG A 46 20.03 -6.04 35.56
N GLY A 47 19.51 -5.90 34.33
CA GLY A 47 20.30 -5.96 33.09
C GLY A 47 20.74 -7.34 32.63
N LYS A 48 20.22 -8.45 33.17
CA LYS A 48 20.71 -9.80 32.82
C LYS A 48 19.66 -10.77 32.29
N ALA A 49 18.48 -10.83 32.86
CA ALA A 49 17.45 -11.76 32.43
C ALA A 49 16.09 -11.06 32.43
N LEU A 50 15.16 -11.57 31.62
CA LEU A 50 13.79 -11.14 31.65
C LEU A 50 13.13 -11.68 32.92
N ALA A 51 12.44 -10.80 33.67
CA ALA A 51 11.56 -11.16 34.74
C ALA A 51 10.13 -10.87 34.31
N GLU A 52 9.24 -11.76 34.64
CA GLU A 52 7.83 -11.69 34.36
C GLU A 52 6.98 -11.65 35.63
N GLY A 53 5.77 -11.22 35.49
CA GLY A 53 4.77 -11.26 36.53
C GLY A 53 3.43 -10.78 35.99
N GLU A 54 2.43 -10.88 36.87
CA GLU A 54 1.08 -10.43 36.58
C GLU A 54 0.56 -9.65 37.79
N ALA A 55 -0.13 -8.55 37.54
CA ALA A 55 -0.85 -7.80 38.53
C ALA A 55 -2.35 -8.13 38.40
N ASP A 56 -2.99 -8.61 39.45
CA ASP A 56 -4.40 -9.00 39.41
C ASP A 56 -5.28 -7.82 38.98
N PHE A 57 -5.06 -6.63 39.57
CA PHE A 57 -5.68 -5.38 39.08
C PHE A 57 -4.71 -4.21 39.17
N VAL A 58 -4.78 -3.32 38.15
CA VAL A 58 -4.11 -2.03 38.17
C VAL A 58 -5.17 -0.94 38.02
N VAL A 59 -5.36 -0.15 39.09
CA VAL A 59 -6.32 0.95 39.12
C VAL A 59 -5.60 2.26 38.81
N LEU A 60 -6.06 2.96 37.76
CA LEU A 60 -5.49 4.20 37.28
C LEU A 60 -6.51 5.33 37.36
N HIS A 61 -6.07 6.49 37.88
CA HIS A 61 -6.87 7.70 37.93
C HIS A 61 -5.99 8.94 37.65
N PRO A 62 -6.44 9.92 36.86
CA PRO A 62 -5.58 11.05 36.43
C PRO A 62 -5.05 11.90 37.61
N SER A 63 -5.82 12.04 38.66
CA SER A 63 -5.44 12.84 39.87
C SER A 63 -5.12 12.01 41.12
N ARG A 64 -5.26 10.68 41.06
CA ARG A 64 -4.92 9.77 42.18
C ARG A 64 -3.69 8.93 41.89
N GLY A 65 -3.40 8.66 40.61
CA GLY A 65 -2.22 7.91 40.20
C GLY A 65 -2.47 6.45 39.84
N LEU A 66 -1.57 5.57 40.27
CA LEU A 66 -1.56 4.13 40.00
C LEU A 66 -1.60 3.33 41.30
N LEU A 67 -2.57 2.43 41.44
CA LEU A 67 -2.67 1.51 42.54
C LEU A 67 -2.73 0.07 42.04
N VAL A 68 -1.82 -0.79 42.50
CA VAL A 68 -1.82 -2.22 42.20
C VAL A 68 -2.56 -2.96 43.31
N LEU A 69 -3.52 -3.80 42.89
CA LEU A 69 -4.22 -4.68 43.83
C LEU A 69 -3.78 -6.11 43.58
N GLU A 70 -3.44 -6.80 44.65
CA GLU A 70 -3.19 -8.24 44.68
C GLU A 70 -4.35 -8.91 45.40
N VAL A 71 -4.98 -9.91 44.79
CA VAL A 71 -6.15 -10.60 45.32
C VAL A 71 -5.75 -11.97 45.86
N LYS A 72 -6.13 -12.26 47.09
CA LYS A 72 -5.90 -13.57 47.68
C LYS A 72 -7.20 -14.18 48.17
N GLY A 73 -7.60 -15.27 47.51
CA GLY A 73 -8.73 -16.10 47.93
C GLY A 73 -8.32 -17.28 48.80
N GLY A 74 -9.29 -17.89 49.43
CA GLY A 74 -9.14 -19.07 50.30
C GLY A 74 -10.16 -19.06 51.41
N ASP A 75 -10.24 -20.16 52.16
CA ASP A 75 -11.15 -20.28 53.31
C ASP A 75 -10.52 -19.67 54.55
N THR A 76 -9.21 -19.80 54.74
CA THR A 76 -8.45 -19.24 55.84
C THR A 76 -7.05 -18.87 55.38
N ILE A 77 -6.61 -17.64 55.67
CA ILE A 77 -5.25 -17.16 55.43
C ILE A 77 -4.68 -16.70 56.77
N ARG A 78 -3.45 -17.13 57.09
CA ARG A 78 -2.75 -16.75 58.30
C ARG A 78 -1.31 -16.35 58.05
N TYR A 79 -0.82 -15.44 58.86
CA TYR A 79 0.57 -15.03 58.95
C TYR A 79 1.13 -15.43 60.31
N ASP A 80 2.21 -16.22 60.33
CA ASP A 80 2.81 -16.74 61.59
C ASP A 80 3.91 -15.82 62.16
N GLY A 81 4.09 -14.62 61.62
CA GLY A 81 5.15 -13.68 61.94
C GLY A 81 6.32 -13.70 60.95
N HIS A 82 6.42 -14.70 60.08
CA HIS A 82 7.46 -14.85 59.08
C HIS A 82 6.93 -15.24 57.69
N ARG A 83 5.89 -16.10 57.65
CA ARG A 83 5.38 -16.72 56.43
C ARG A 83 3.86 -16.67 56.35
N TRP A 84 3.36 -16.74 55.13
CA TRP A 84 1.94 -16.76 54.82
C TRP A 84 1.49 -18.18 54.48
N PHE A 85 0.39 -18.63 55.07
CA PHE A 85 -0.20 -19.94 54.87
C PHE A 85 -1.67 -19.80 54.49
N ARG A 86 -2.11 -20.68 53.62
CA ARG A 86 -3.51 -20.88 53.23
C ARG A 86 -3.89 -22.29 53.65
N ASP A 87 -4.96 -22.42 54.41
CA ASP A 87 -5.47 -23.73 54.75
C ASP A 87 -6.19 -24.34 53.54
N THR A 88 -5.82 -25.57 53.18
CA THR A 88 -6.39 -26.37 52.10
C THR A 88 -6.88 -27.71 52.66
N LYS A 89 -7.67 -28.44 51.85
CA LYS A 89 -8.13 -29.80 52.21
C LYS A 89 -6.99 -30.78 52.50
N ASN A 90 -5.80 -30.48 51.98
CA ASN A 90 -4.59 -31.31 52.12
C ASN A 90 -3.63 -30.79 53.21
N GLY A 91 -4.04 -29.81 54.02
CA GLY A 91 -3.24 -29.14 55.05
C GLY A 91 -2.82 -27.72 54.64
N PRO A 92 -2.03 -27.06 55.51
CA PRO A 92 -1.58 -25.69 55.27
C PRO A 92 -0.58 -25.66 54.09
N ASP A 93 -0.85 -24.78 53.14
CA ASP A 93 -0.04 -24.49 51.95
C ASP A 93 0.64 -23.14 52.15
N GLU A 94 2.00 -23.11 52.06
CA GLU A 94 2.78 -21.88 52.14
C GLU A 94 2.73 -21.15 50.81
N PHE A 95 2.44 -19.86 50.84
CA PHE A 95 2.44 -19.05 49.61
C PHE A 95 3.23 -17.75 49.80
N GLN A 96 3.55 -17.11 48.65
CA GLN A 96 4.34 -15.90 48.64
C GLN A 96 3.61 -14.75 49.35
N ASP A 97 4.37 -13.93 50.10
CA ASP A 97 3.88 -12.73 50.73
C ASP A 97 3.12 -11.81 49.77
N PRO A 98 1.79 -11.61 49.95
CA PRO A 98 0.97 -10.87 48.98
C PRO A 98 1.34 -9.38 48.92
N PHE A 99 1.81 -8.78 50.01
CA PHE A 99 2.25 -7.40 50.02
C PHE A 99 3.54 -7.21 49.22
N LYS A 100 4.49 -8.15 49.36
CA LYS A 100 5.73 -8.13 48.52
C LYS A 100 5.42 -8.39 47.07
N GLN A 101 4.43 -9.22 46.75
CA GLN A 101 4.00 -9.48 45.39
C GLN A 101 3.39 -8.22 44.76
N ALA A 102 2.43 -7.58 45.42
CA ALA A 102 1.83 -6.32 44.98
C ALA A 102 2.87 -5.21 44.82
N GLN A 103 3.81 -5.07 45.77
CA GLN A 103 4.90 -4.12 45.72
C GLN A 103 5.82 -4.35 44.52
N ARG A 104 6.19 -5.61 44.26
CA ARG A 104 7.00 -5.99 43.10
C ARG A 104 6.30 -5.61 41.78
N ASN A 105 5.03 -5.94 41.65
CA ASN A 105 4.21 -5.63 40.48
C ASN A 105 4.13 -4.10 40.26
N MET A 106 3.87 -3.32 41.30
CA MET A 106 3.87 -1.86 41.25
C MET A 106 5.21 -1.29 40.76
N HIS A 107 6.34 -1.75 41.31
CA HIS A 107 7.65 -1.28 40.90
C HIS A 107 7.98 -1.67 39.46
N ALA A 108 7.54 -2.84 38.97
CA ALA A 108 7.70 -3.26 37.59
C ALA A 108 6.95 -2.32 36.63
N LEU A 109 5.68 -2.02 36.96
CA LEU A 109 4.86 -1.12 36.13
C LEU A 109 5.40 0.31 36.08
N LEU A 110 5.90 0.83 37.19
CA LEU A 110 6.56 2.15 37.22
C LEU A 110 7.82 2.20 36.37
N ALA A 111 8.60 1.13 36.39
CA ALA A 111 9.79 1.06 35.55
C ALA A 111 9.45 0.95 34.06
N ILE A 112 8.40 0.21 33.69
CA ILE A 112 7.87 0.15 32.33
C ILE A 112 7.36 1.53 31.88
N ALA A 113 6.60 2.22 32.74
CA ALA A 113 6.09 3.55 32.46
C ALA A 113 7.24 4.55 32.22
N ARG A 114 8.27 4.53 33.05
CA ARG A 114 9.45 5.36 32.92
C ARG A 114 10.22 5.08 31.62
N GLU A 115 10.51 3.83 31.34
CA GLU A 115 11.28 3.42 30.15
C GLU A 115 10.53 3.75 28.86
N ARG A 116 9.27 3.35 28.76
CA ARG A 116 8.46 3.58 27.53
C ARG A 116 8.08 5.03 27.31
N SER A 117 8.04 5.85 28.35
CA SER A 117 7.83 7.30 28.19
C SER A 117 9.10 8.07 27.82
N GLY A 118 10.25 7.40 27.64
CA GLY A 118 11.54 8.06 27.46
C GLY A 118 11.90 8.96 28.64
N GLU A 119 11.66 8.49 29.86
CA GLU A 119 11.86 9.19 31.16
C GLU A 119 11.02 10.46 31.35
N ARG A 120 9.99 10.67 30.53
CA ARG A 120 9.05 11.80 30.69
C ARG A 120 8.13 11.63 31.89
N ILE A 121 7.85 10.37 32.28
CA ILE A 121 7.11 10.03 33.50
C ILE A 121 8.11 9.50 34.52
N ARG A 122 8.33 10.28 35.57
CA ARG A 122 9.25 9.92 36.67
C ARG A 122 8.47 9.41 37.87
N LYS A 123 9.13 8.63 38.73
CA LYS A 123 8.52 8.04 39.94
C LYS A 123 7.82 9.08 40.84
N HIS A 124 8.36 10.29 40.92
CA HIS A 124 7.81 11.36 41.80
C HIS A 124 6.66 12.14 41.15
N ASP A 125 6.44 12.00 39.82
CA ASP A 125 5.36 12.70 39.11
C ASP A 125 4.00 12.00 39.33
N LEU A 126 4.02 10.73 39.70
CA LEU A 126 2.86 9.89 39.81
C LEU A 126 2.73 9.35 41.25
N VAL A 127 1.58 9.56 41.87
CA VAL A 127 1.23 8.81 43.09
C VAL A 127 1.11 7.34 42.73
N HIS A 128 1.77 6.48 43.49
CA HIS A 128 1.79 5.06 43.22
C HIS A 128 1.76 4.27 44.53
N GLY A 129 1.02 3.21 44.51
CA GLY A 129 0.86 2.36 45.68
C GLY A 129 0.40 0.96 45.33
N TYR A 130 0.19 0.18 46.37
CA TYR A 130 -0.38 -1.14 46.27
C TYR A 130 -1.31 -1.42 47.44
N ALA A 131 -2.23 -2.37 47.29
CA ALA A 131 -3.07 -2.90 48.36
C ALA A 131 -3.30 -4.40 48.12
N VAL A 132 -3.69 -5.10 49.18
CA VAL A 132 -4.04 -6.51 49.13
C VAL A 132 -5.52 -6.67 49.43
N VAL A 133 -6.20 -7.46 48.60
CA VAL A 133 -7.64 -7.69 48.69
C VAL A 133 -7.90 -9.14 49.09
N PHE A 134 -8.65 -9.33 50.20
CA PHE A 134 -9.16 -10.61 50.69
C PHE A 134 -10.68 -10.64 50.51
N PRO A 135 -11.21 -11.01 49.35
CA PRO A 135 -12.63 -10.79 49.02
C PRO A 135 -13.60 -11.64 49.84
N HIS A 136 -13.14 -12.76 50.36
CA HIS A 136 -13.96 -13.68 51.14
C HIS A 136 -13.65 -13.69 52.63
N LEU A 137 -12.62 -12.96 53.05
CA LEU A 137 -12.08 -13.03 54.39
C LEU A 137 -12.17 -11.68 55.12
N ASP A 138 -12.40 -11.73 56.42
CA ASP A 138 -12.19 -10.61 57.32
C ASP A 138 -10.93 -10.89 58.15
N TYR A 139 -10.24 -9.85 58.58
CA TYR A 139 -9.05 -10.01 59.40
C TYR A 139 -9.23 -9.53 60.82
N GLU A 140 -8.51 -10.15 61.74
CA GLU A 140 -8.43 -9.79 63.15
C GLU A 140 -6.96 -9.58 63.56
N GLY A 141 -6.75 -8.74 64.60
CA GLY A 141 -5.41 -8.45 65.08
C GLY A 141 -4.69 -7.29 64.36
N SER A 142 -3.38 -7.22 64.63
CA SER A 142 -2.51 -6.21 63.99
C SER A 142 -1.96 -6.72 62.69
N PRO A 143 -1.89 -5.88 61.65
CA PRO A 143 -1.26 -6.26 60.38
C PRO A 143 0.24 -6.56 60.55
N PRO A 144 0.86 -7.27 59.60
CA PRO A 144 2.31 -7.45 59.55
C PRO A 144 3.06 -6.11 59.61
N PRO A 145 4.31 -6.05 60.14
CA PRO A 145 5.07 -4.79 60.22
C PRO A 145 5.30 -4.06 58.89
N HIS A 146 5.14 -4.73 57.78
CA HIS A 146 5.31 -4.20 56.43
C HIS A 146 3.96 -3.95 55.70
N ALA A 147 2.84 -3.95 56.46
CA ALA A 147 1.50 -3.65 55.97
C ALA A 147 0.78 -2.67 56.93
N ASP A 148 -0.11 -1.86 56.38
CA ASP A 148 -0.99 -0.98 57.12
C ASP A 148 -2.45 -1.35 56.85
N LYS A 149 -3.34 -1.04 57.83
CA LYS A 149 -4.78 -1.31 57.72
C LYS A 149 -5.41 -0.63 56.50
N ALA A 150 -4.90 0.53 56.12
CA ALA A 150 -5.41 1.30 54.97
C ALA A 150 -5.18 0.62 53.61
N ILE A 151 -4.22 -0.32 53.53
CA ILE A 151 -3.91 -1.07 52.30
C ILE A 151 -4.38 -2.52 52.33
N ILE A 152 -5.22 -2.87 53.33
CA ILE A 152 -5.88 -4.19 53.46
C ILE A 152 -7.37 -4.02 53.18
N ILE A 153 -7.82 -4.62 52.07
CA ILE A 153 -9.23 -4.60 51.67
C ILE A 153 -9.82 -5.98 51.94
N SER A 154 -10.73 -6.06 52.91
CA SER A 154 -11.38 -7.31 53.35
C SER A 154 -12.77 -7.44 52.70
N ARG A 155 -13.44 -8.58 52.98
CA ARG A 155 -14.83 -8.82 52.58
C ARG A 155 -15.77 -7.69 53.01
N ARG A 156 -15.56 -7.09 54.20
CA ARG A 156 -16.37 -5.98 54.72
C ARG A 156 -16.23 -4.70 53.90
N ASN A 157 -15.12 -4.53 53.19
CA ASN A 157 -14.87 -3.36 52.37
C ASN A 157 -15.48 -3.47 50.98
N LEU A 158 -15.80 -4.68 50.46
CA LEU A 158 -16.34 -4.87 49.12
C LEU A 158 -17.60 -4.04 48.83
N PRO A 159 -18.60 -3.92 49.73
CA PRO A 159 -19.75 -3.05 49.50
C PRO A 159 -19.39 -1.56 49.41
N PHE A 160 -18.21 -1.17 49.86
CA PHE A 160 -17.69 0.20 49.92
C PHE A 160 -16.35 0.30 49.19
N MET A 161 -16.19 -0.42 48.06
CA MET A 161 -14.93 -0.54 47.32
C MET A 161 -14.37 0.82 46.88
N ALA A 162 -15.21 1.74 46.44
CA ALA A 162 -14.77 3.08 46.07
C ALA A 162 -14.08 3.79 47.24
N GLN A 163 -14.63 3.71 48.46
CA GLN A 163 -14.04 4.31 49.65
C GLN A 163 -12.74 3.59 50.03
N ALA A 164 -12.70 2.27 49.91
CA ALA A 164 -11.50 1.47 50.19
C ALA A 164 -10.35 1.83 49.24
N ILE A 165 -10.62 2.01 47.96
CA ILE A 165 -9.63 2.45 46.96
C ILE A 165 -9.13 3.86 47.25
N GLU A 166 -10.01 4.80 47.61
CA GLU A 166 -9.63 6.16 48.02
C GLU A 166 -8.73 6.13 49.27
N THR A 167 -9.08 5.32 50.28
CA THR A 167 -8.29 5.13 51.48
C THR A 167 -6.92 4.55 51.17
N ALA A 168 -6.87 3.56 50.28
CA ALA A 168 -5.61 2.97 49.86
C ALA A 168 -4.72 3.97 49.10
N PHE A 169 -5.26 4.79 48.21
CA PHE A 169 -4.50 5.86 47.59
C PHE A 169 -3.96 6.88 48.60
N ALA A 170 -4.80 7.32 49.53
CA ALA A 170 -4.43 8.28 50.55
C ALA A 170 -3.31 7.77 51.49
N ALA A 171 -3.20 6.46 51.71
CA ALA A 171 -2.12 5.86 52.50
C ALA A 171 -0.72 6.02 51.85
N TRP A 172 -0.65 6.31 50.57
CA TRP A 172 0.61 6.42 49.83
C TRP A 172 1.06 7.86 49.59
N THR A 173 0.25 8.86 49.90
CA THR A 173 0.62 10.27 49.74
C THR A 173 -0.25 11.16 50.62
N ASP A 174 0.39 12.15 51.25
CA ASP A 174 -0.30 13.22 51.97
C ASP A 174 -0.73 14.37 51.00
N GLU A 175 -0.18 14.40 49.78
CA GLU A 175 -0.47 15.43 48.81
C GLU A 175 -0.98 14.79 47.50
N PRO A 176 -2.18 15.13 47.01
CA PRO A 176 -2.67 14.69 45.73
C PRO A 176 -1.78 15.29 44.60
N ARG A 177 -1.31 14.42 43.74
CA ARG A 177 -0.50 14.82 42.54
C ARG A 177 -1.24 14.40 41.29
N SER A 178 -1.53 15.37 40.45
CA SER A 178 -2.19 15.11 39.16
C SER A 178 -1.15 15.09 38.02
N LEU A 179 -1.16 14.03 37.24
CA LEU A 179 -0.42 14.01 36.00
C LEU A 179 -1.08 14.96 34.95
N PRO A 180 -0.28 15.76 34.24
CA PRO A 180 -0.78 16.44 33.06
C PRO A 180 -1.50 15.49 32.11
N ARG A 181 -2.56 15.97 31.47
CA ARG A 181 -3.46 15.12 30.65
C ARG A 181 -2.73 14.39 29.52
N ASP A 182 -1.72 15.01 28.91
CA ASP A 182 -0.87 14.40 27.88
C ASP A 182 -0.02 13.26 28.44
N LEU A 183 0.58 13.44 29.63
CA LEU A 183 1.38 12.40 30.28
C LEU A 183 0.50 11.25 30.80
N TYR A 184 -0.70 11.54 31.30
CA TYR A 184 -1.64 10.48 31.68
C TYR A 184 -2.11 9.66 30.45
N THR A 185 -2.38 10.34 29.34
CA THR A 185 -2.73 9.67 28.09
C THR A 185 -1.58 8.79 27.60
N MET A 186 -0.35 9.29 27.66
CA MET A 186 0.87 8.52 27.31
C MET A 186 1.04 7.30 28.24
N LEU A 187 0.87 7.48 29.56
CA LEU A 187 0.93 6.38 30.53
C LEU A 187 -0.02 5.25 30.14
N VAL A 188 -1.28 5.59 29.89
CA VAL A 188 -2.31 4.59 29.60
C VAL A 188 -2.11 3.99 28.21
N LYS A 189 -2.00 4.80 27.14
CA LYS A 189 -2.07 4.32 25.75
C LYS A 189 -0.74 3.79 25.23
N ASP A 190 0.37 4.42 25.61
CA ASP A 190 1.68 4.12 25.02
C ASP A 190 2.56 3.28 25.96
N CYS A 191 2.44 3.50 27.28
CA CYS A 191 3.25 2.75 28.24
C CYS A 191 2.59 1.45 28.70
N LEU A 192 1.33 1.50 29.16
CA LEU A 192 0.65 0.34 29.74
C LEU A 192 -0.19 -0.43 28.72
N MET A 193 -0.75 0.23 27.69
CA MET A 193 -1.59 -0.40 26.68
C MET A 193 -1.15 -0.08 25.25
N PRO A 194 0.10 -0.31 24.89
CA PRO A 194 0.59 -0.02 23.55
C PRO A 194 -0.14 -0.88 22.51
N LYS A 195 -0.52 -0.28 21.41
CA LYS A 195 -1.02 -1.04 20.25
C LYS A 195 0.16 -1.65 19.52
N PHE A 196 0.11 -2.94 19.33
CA PHE A 196 1.12 -3.69 18.58
C PHE A 196 0.45 -4.42 17.41
N LYS A 197 1.01 -4.28 16.23
CA LYS A 197 0.53 -4.94 15.01
C LYS A 197 1.68 -5.73 14.40
N VAL A 198 1.48 -7.02 14.24
CA VAL A 198 2.36 -7.87 13.41
C VAL A 198 1.77 -7.90 12.00
N PHE A 199 2.61 -7.66 11.00
CA PHE A 199 2.21 -7.73 9.61
C PHE A 199 3.36 -8.36 8.79
N ARG A 200 3.00 -9.00 7.68
CA ARG A 200 3.96 -9.46 6.70
C ARG A 200 4.23 -8.31 5.73
N PRO A 201 5.50 -7.92 5.51
CA PRO A 201 5.83 -6.95 4.47
C PRO A 201 5.36 -7.45 3.10
N VAL A 202 4.81 -6.58 2.26
CA VAL A 202 4.32 -6.97 0.93
C VAL A 202 5.42 -7.03 -0.13
N GLY A 203 6.57 -6.39 0.08
CA GLY A 203 7.67 -6.32 -0.88
C GLY A 203 8.10 -7.70 -1.40
N PRO A 204 8.43 -8.68 -0.55
CA PRO A 204 8.79 -10.03 -0.99
C PRO A 204 7.69 -10.74 -1.76
N ASP A 205 6.42 -10.50 -1.42
CA ASP A 205 5.29 -11.06 -2.15
C ASP A 205 5.10 -10.38 -3.51
N ILE A 206 5.40 -9.08 -3.61
CA ILE A 206 5.35 -8.32 -4.86
C ILE A 206 6.30 -8.91 -5.88
N GLU A 207 7.56 -9.17 -5.53
CA GLU A 207 8.54 -9.78 -6.44
C GLU A 207 8.11 -11.17 -6.90
N LEU A 208 7.68 -12.02 -5.97
CA LEU A 208 7.22 -13.36 -6.31
C LEU A 208 6.06 -13.33 -7.29
N VAL A 209 5.05 -12.50 -7.03
CA VAL A 209 3.85 -12.37 -7.87
C VAL A 209 4.20 -11.75 -9.23
N ALA A 210 5.08 -10.73 -9.26
CA ALA A 210 5.54 -10.12 -10.50
C ALA A 210 6.24 -11.13 -11.41
N ASN A 211 7.10 -11.99 -10.86
CA ASN A 211 7.77 -13.05 -11.60
C ASN A 211 6.78 -14.08 -12.15
N GLN A 212 5.77 -14.49 -11.36
CA GLN A 212 4.71 -15.40 -11.83
C GLN A 212 3.93 -14.80 -13.01
N LEU A 213 3.60 -13.51 -12.95
CA LEU A 213 2.91 -12.82 -14.05
C LEU A 213 3.78 -12.71 -15.30
N LEU A 214 5.09 -12.56 -15.16
CA LEU A 214 6.03 -12.56 -16.27
C LEU A 214 6.08 -13.93 -16.95
N GLU A 215 6.25 -15.02 -16.21
CA GLU A 215 6.24 -16.39 -16.74
C GLU A 215 4.94 -16.71 -17.49
N LEU A 216 3.79 -16.26 -16.98
CA LEU A 216 2.51 -16.43 -17.67
C LEU A 216 2.47 -15.69 -19.00
N THR A 217 3.03 -14.47 -19.05
CA THR A 217 3.09 -13.67 -20.27
C THR A 217 4.01 -14.30 -21.32
N GLU A 218 5.16 -14.83 -20.90
CA GLU A 218 6.11 -15.54 -21.77
C GLU A 218 5.50 -16.83 -22.32
N THR A 219 4.82 -17.60 -21.49
CA THR A 219 4.10 -18.81 -21.91
C THR A 219 3.04 -18.49 -22.96
N GLN A 220 2.28 -17.41 -22.76
CA GLN A 220 1.30 -16.95 -23.75
C GLN A 220 1.98 -16.57 -25.08
N ALA A 221 3.11 -15.86 -25.05
CA ALA A 221 3.85 -15.49 -26.25
C ALA A 221 4.32 -16.71 -27.05
N GLN A 222 4.79 -17.77 -26.39
CA GLN A 222 5.20 -19.00 -27.07
C GLN A 222 4.05 -19.65 -27.85
N VAL A 223 2.83 -19.61 -27.34
CA VAL A 223 1.64 -20.09 -28.07
C VAL A 223 1.40 -19.26 -29.32
N PHE A 224 1.66 -17.93 -29.25
CA PHE A 224 1.47 -17.03 -30.38
C PHE A 224 2.54 -17.16 -31.48
N THR A 225 3.74 -17.69 -31.19
CA THR A 225 4.75 -17.91 -32.24
C THR A 225 4.26 -18.81 -33.36
N GLY A 226 3.39 -19.75 -33.09
CA GLY A 226 2.74 -20.58 -34.10
C GLY A 226 1.82 -19.81 -35.08
N LEU A 227 1.45 -18.55 -34.73
CA LEU A 227 0.57 -17.70 -35.54
C LEU A 227 1.35 -16.74 -36.49
N TYR A 228 2.69 -16.73 -36.43
CA TYR A 228 3.55 -15.83 -37.23
C TYR A 228 3.67 -16.22 -38.72
N VAL A 229 2.83 -17.15 -39.17
CA VAL A 229 2.77 -17.55 -40.59
C VAL A 229 2.16 -16.46 -41.50
N GLN A 230 1.39 -15.54 -40.88
CA GLN A 230 0.71 -14.46 -41.63
C GLN A 230 1.54 -13.18 -41.59
N ASP A 231 1.66 -12.49 -42.73
CA ASP A 231 2.43 -11.25 -42.83
C ASP A 231 1.66 -10.02 -42.32
N ARG A 232 0.32 -10.03 -42.39
CA ARG A 232 -0.53 -8.91 -41.97
C ARG A 232 -1.53 -9.32 -40.93
N VAL A 233 -1.31 -8.87 -39.71
CA VAL A 233 -2.09 -9.32 -38.54
C VAL A 233 -2.56 -8.15 -37.71
N LEU A 234 -3.85 -8.20 -37.34
CA LEU A 234 -4.45 -7.32 -36.37
C LEU A 234 -4.68 -8.10 -35.08
N VAL A 235 -4.15 -7.59 -33.96
CA VAL A 235 -4.30 -8.18 -32.64
C VAL A 235 -5.08 -7.21 -31.75
N GLU A 236 -6.33 -7.52 -31.52
CA GLU A 236 -7.17 -6.82 -30.52
C GLU A 236 -6.97 -7.48 -29.15
N GLY A 237 -6.79 -6.71 -28.09
CA GLY A 237 -6.63 -7.31 -26.78
C GLY A 237 -7.06 -6.40 -25.65
N VAL A 238 -7.59 -6.99 -24.57
CA VAL A 238 -7.92 -6.26 -23.33
C VAL A 238 -6.64 -5.80 -22.63
N ALA A 239 -6.77 -4.87 -21.68
CA ALA A 239 -5.67 -4.49 -20.81
C ALA A 239 -5.09 -5.72 -20.09
N GLY A 240 -3.76 -5.76 -19.95
CA GLY A 240 -3.07 -6.88 -19.30
C GLY A 240 -3.03 -8.18 -20.11
N SER A 241 -3.45 -8.19 -21.39
CA SER A 241 -3.38 -9.36 -22.26
C SER A 241 -2.03 -9.60 -22.94
N GLY A 242 -1.01 -8.79 -22.65
CA GLY A 242 0.36 -8.98 -23.18
C GLY A 242 0.61 -8.41 -24.57
N LYS A 243 -0.24 -7.54 -25.14
CA LYS A 243 -0.11 -6.93 -26.49
C LYS A 243 1.28 -6.37 -26.77
N THR A 244 1.74 -5.45 -25.94
CA THR A 244 3.07 -4.81 -26.09
C THR A 244 4.20 -5.84 -26.09
N PHE A 245 4.12 -6.85 -25.21
CA PHE A 245 5.12 -7.93 -25.17
C PHE A 245 5.15 -8.71 -26.49
N LEU A 246 3.97 -9.07 -27.01
CA LEU A 246 3.85 -9.76 -28.31
C LEU A 246 4.32 -8.88 -29.48
N ALA A 247 4.03 -7.57 -29.43
CA ALA A 247 4.47 -6.61 -30.43
C ALA A 247 6.01 -6.52 -30.48
N VAL A 248 6.66 -6.38 -29.33
CA VAL A 248 8.14 -6.37 -29.23
C VAL A 248 8.71 -7.70 -29.71
N HIS A 249 8.14 -8.82 -29.24
CA HIS A 249 8.60 -10.15 -29.63
C HIS A 249 8.50 -10.36 -31.16
N ARG A 250 7.43 -9.87 -31.81
CA ARG A 250 7.28 -9.97 -33.27
C ARG A 250 8.28 -9.07 -34.00
N ALA A 251 8.50 -7.85 -33.51
CA ALA A 251 9.50 -6.94 -34.12
C ALA A 251 10.93 -7.54 -34.03
N LEU A 252 11.29 -8.13 -32.89
CA LEU A 252 12.55 -8.85 -32.73
C LEU A 252 12.66 -10.07 -33.66
N ALA A 253 11.55 -10.80 -33.86
CA ALA A 253 11.53 -11.94 -34.78
C ALA A 253 11.80 -11.50 -36.23
N PHE A 254 11.19 -10.43 -36.73
CA PHE A 254 11.44 -9.87 -38.04
C PHE A 254 12.91 -9.42 -38.19
N ALA A 255 13.45 -8.69 -37.21
CA ALA A 255 14.85 -8.27 -37.24
C ALA A 255 15.81 -9.49 -37.26
N ARG A 256 15.51 -10.55 -36.47
CA ARG A 256 16.28 -11.80 -36.46
C ARG A 256 16.21 -12.53 -37.81
N GLU A 257 15.12 -12.41 -38.55
CA GLU A 257 14.95 -12.92 -39.93
C GLU A 257 15.69 -12.07 -40.96
N GLY A 258 16.38 -10.98 -40.57
CA GLY A 258 17.16 -10.09 -41.42
C GLY A 258 16.37 -8.92 -42.01
N MET A 259 15.14 -8.69 -41.58
CA MET A 259 14.27 -7.62 -42.04
C MET A 259 14.56 -6.31 -41.33
N LYS A 260 14.73 -5.21 -42.05
CA LYS A 260 14.76 -3.86 -41.49
C LYS A 260 13.38 -3.52 -40.95
N THR A 261 13.24 -3.47 -39.63
CA THR A 261 11.96 -3.45 -38.94
C THR A 261 11.75 -2.14 -38.21
N LEU A 262 10.56 -1.54 -38.38
CA LEU A 262 10.10 -0.42 -37.57
C LEU A 262 9.11 -0.91 -36.51
N PHE A 263 9.47 -0.70 -35.23
CA PHE A 263 8.49 -0.73 -34.12
C PHE A 263 8.08 0.70 -33.82
N VAL A 264 6.79 0.99 -33.91
CA VAL A 264 6.25 2.33 -33.65
C VAL A 264 5.08 2.25 -32.68
N CYS A 265 5.06 3.18 -31.73
CA CYS A 265 3.96 3.33 -30.77
C CYS A 265 3.63 4.82 -30.57
N PHE A 266 2.54 5.09 -29.83
CA PHE A 266 2.15 6.46 -29.53
C PHE A 266 2.98 7.07 -28.39
N ASN A 267 3.28 6.30 -27.34
CA ASN A 267 3.89 6.80 -26.12
C ASN A 267 5.42 6.87 -26.20
N LYS A 268 5.96 8.08 -25.94
CA LYS A 268 7.41 8.35 -25.93
C LYS A 268 8.15 7.53 -24.87
N GLU A 269 7.61 7.47 -23.66
CA GLU A 269 8.24 6.75 -22.52
C GLU A 269 8.27 5.24 -22.78
N LEU A 270 7.21 4.70 -23.40
CA LEU A 270 7.16 3.30 -23.80
C LEU A 270 8.22 2.98 -24.85
N ALA A 271 8.34 3.80 -25.88
CA ALA A 271 9.35 3.61 -26.94
C ALA A 271 10.78 3.68 -26.37
N ALA A 272 11.06 4.62 -25.48
CA ALA A 272 12.35 4.75 -24.81
C ALA A 272 12.66 3.51 -23.95
N TRP A 273 11.69 3.02 -23.20
CA TRP A 273 11.84 1.82 -22.39
C TRP A 273 12.11 0.56 -23.24
N ILE A 274 11.33 0.34 -24.29
CA ILE A 274 11.51 -0.84 -25.16
C ILE A 274 12.88 -0.79 -25.82
N ARG A 275 13.32 0.38 -26.29
CA ARG A 275 14.65 0.57 -26.88
C ARG A 275 15.75 0.16 -25.92
N ARG A 276 15.70 0.66 -24.69
CA ARG A 276 16.67 0.33 -23.65
C ARG A 276 16.70 -1.17 -23.36
N GLN A 277 15.54 -1.82 -23.24
CA GLN A 277 15.47 -3.27 -23.02
C GLN A 277 16.13 -4.07 -24.15
N VAL A 278 15.94 -3.64 -25.39
CA VAL A 278 16.55 -4.28 -26.56
C VAL A 278 18.08 -4.02 -26.60
N GLU A 279 18.53 -2.82 -26.24
CA GLU A 279 19.94 -2.46 -26.20
C GLU A 279 20.71 -3.19 -25.08
N GLU A 280 20.07 -3.40 -23.93
CA GLU A 280 20.65 -4.08 -22.77
C GLU A 280 20.61 -5.60 -22.89
N ASP A 281 19.76 -6.18 -23.74
CA ASP A 281 19.67 -7.63 -23.95
C ASP A 281 20.80 -8.15 -24.87
N PRO A 282 21.76 -8.96 -24.34
CA PRO A 282 22.84 -9.51 -25.15
C PRO A 282 22.36 -10.38 -26.32
N SER A 283 21.18 -10.99 -26.23
CA SER A 283 20.63 -11.88 -27.25
C SER A 283 20.21 -11.15 -28.55
N THR A 284 20.11 -9.83 -28.50
CA THR A 284 19.72 -8.98 -29.64
C THR A 284 20.92 -8.40 -30.39
N ALA A 285 22.15 -8.55 -29.89
CA ALA A 285 23.34 -7.88 -30.38
C ALA A 285 23.59 -8.05 -31.88
N ASP A 286 23.26 -9.22 -32.43
CA ASP A 286 23.54 -9.56 -33.85
C ASP A 286 22.56 -8.92 -34.83
N PHE A 287 21.38 -8.47 -34.39
CA PHE A 287 20.31 -8.00 -35.29
C PHE A 287 19.61 -6.71 -34.82
N ARG A 288 19.95 -6.17 -33.65
CA ARG A 288 19.31 -4.96 -33.10
C ARG A 288 19.46 -3.73 -34.02
N ASP A 289 20.51 -3.66 -34.82
CA ASP A 289 20.73 -2.56 -35.75
C ASP A 289 19.70 -2.57 -36.91
N LEU A 290 19.03 -3.70 -37.15
CA LEU A 290 17.91 -3.82 -38.08
C LEU A 290 16.57 -3.37 -37.46
N LEU A 291 16.52 -3.12 -36.11
CA LEU A 291 15.30 -2.75 -35.44
C LEU A 291 15.32 -1.26 -35.04
N THR A 292 14.44 -0.48 -35.63
CA THR A 292 14.18 0.91 -35.26
C THR A 292 12.99 0.98 -34.32
N ILE A 293 13.18 1.53 -33.13
CA ILE A 293 12.12 1.68 -32.11
C ILE A 293 11.88 3.16 -31.86
N LYS A 294 10.69 3.66 -32.19
CA LYS A 294 10.33 5.09 -32.08
C LYS A 294 8.88 5.27 -31.64
N HIS A 295 8.61 6.40 -30.99
CA HIS A 295 7.22 6.88 -30.91
C HIS A 295 6.94 7.73 -32.16
N PHE A 296 5.68 7.75 -32.63
CA PHE A 296 5.35 8.34 -33.94
C PHE A 296 5.82 9.79 -34.07
N HIS A 297 5.55 10.65 -33.09
CA HIS A 297 5.97 12.06 -33.14
C HIS A 297 7.49 12.23 -33.17
N GLY A 298 8.25 11.33 -32.53
CA GLY A 298 9.71 11.35 -32.57
C GLY A 298 10.26 10.92 -33.92
N LEU A 299 9.65 9.91 -34.56
CA LEU A 299 9.97 9.48 -35.91
C LEU A 299 9.74 10.62 -36.89
N ALA A 300 8.59 11.29 -36.81
CA ALA A 300 8.24 12.42 -37.66
C ALA A 300 9.24 13.59 -37.53
N ALA A 301 9.58 13.96 -36.31
CA ALA A 301 10.54 15.05 -36.08
C ALA A 301 11.95 14.73 -36.58
N GLU A 302 12.38 13.47 -36.46
CA GLU A 302 13.68 13.01 -36.93
C GLU A 302 13.74 13.04 -38.46
N LEU A 303 12.73 12.50 -39.14
CA LEU A 303 12.66 12.52 -40.62
C LEU A 303 12.64 13.96 -41.16
N ALA A 304 11.85 14.84 -40.59
CA ALA A 304 11.82 16.24 -40.98
C ALA A 304 13.18 16.94 -40.75
N SER A 305 13.83 16.68 -39.61
CA SER A 305 15.17 17.20 -39.33
C SER A 305 16.21 16.72 -40.32
N ASP A 306 16.19 15.42 -40.65
CA ASP A 306 17.11 14.79 -41.58
C ASP A 306 16.95 15.29 -43.02
N ALA A 307 15.73 15.65 -43.42
CA ALA A 307 15.39 16.26 -44.70
C ALA A 307 15.56 17.80 -44.71
N GLY A 308 15.88 18.43 -43.56
CA GLY A 308 15.99 19.89 -43.46
C GLY A 308 14.65 20.63 -43.52
N ILE A 309 13.54 19.94 -43.24
CA ILE A 309 12.19 20.50 -43.26
C ILE A 309 11.90 21.17 -41.91
N ASP A 310 11.30 22.37 -41.94
CA ASP A 310 10.85 23.08 -40.72
C ASP A 310 9.62 22.36 -40.11
N PHE A 311 9.82 21.72 -38.96
CA PHE A 311 8.82 20.95 -38.28
C PHE A 311 7.93 21.82 -37.34
N ARG A 312 7.16 22.73 -38.00
CA ARG A 312 6.25 23.69 -37.35
C ARG A 312 4.91 23.74 -38.08
N PRO A 313 3.82 24.12 -37.38
CA PRO A 313 2.55 24.40 -38.04
C PRO A 313 2.73 25.48 -39.13
N ALA A 314 2.05 25.29 -40.28
CA ALA A 314 2.13 26.21 -41.42
C ALA A 314 1.70 27.64 -41.07
N ASP A 315 0.81 27.82 -40.11
CA ASP A 315 0.35 29.11 -39.61
C ASP A 315 1.27 29.74 -38.55
N GLY A 316 2.37 29.08 -38.18
CA GLY A 316 3.29 29.50 -37.11
C GLY A 316 2.71 29.44 -35.71
N GLY A 317 1.53 28.84 -35.54
CA GLY A 317 0.82 28.69 -34.27
C GLY A 317 1.35 27.56 -33.38
N PRO A 318 0.66 27.22 -32.29
CA PRO A 318 1.00 26.10 -31.44
C PRO A 318 0.70 24.77 -32.16
N ARG A 319 1.46 23.74 -31.85
CA ARG A 319 1.24 22.37 -32.36
C ARG A 319 -0.07 21.81 -31.83
N THR A 320 -1.15 21.95 -32.59
CA THR A 320 -2.50 21.49 -32.28
C THR A 320 -2.69 20.03 -32.67
N GLU A 321 -3.84 19.46 -32.32
CA GLU A 321 -4.20 18.11 -32.76
C GLU A 321 -4.32 18.01 -34.29
N ALA A 322 -4.82 19.06 -34.95
CA ALA A 322 -4.86 19.14 -36.41
C ALA A 322 -3.45 19.11 -37.04
N PHE A 323 -2.48 19.85 -36.48
CA PHE A 323 -1.09 19.77 -36.89
C PHE A 323 -0.58 18.32 -36.91
N TRP A 324 -0.78 17.60 -35.80
CA TRP A 324 -0.31 16.23 -35.65
C TRP A 324 -1.02 15.23 -36.57
N ASN A 325 -2.32 15.42 -36.82
CA ASN A 325 -3.12 14.45 -37.56
C ASN A 325 -3.08 14.68 -39.08
N ASP A 326 -2.95 15.95 -39.51
CA ASP A 326 -3.12 16.34 -40.91
C ASP A 326 -1.78 16.85 -41.50
N GLU A 327 -1.11 17.82 -40.86
CA GLU A 327 0.10 18.43 -41.44
C GLU A 327 1.34 17.52 -41.29
N VAL A 328 1.50 16.83 -40.12
CA VAL A 328 2.67 15.97 -39.89
C VAL A 328 2.78 14.80 -40.86
N PRO A 329 1.72 14.09 -41.27
CA PRO A 329 1.78 13.11 -42.33
C PRO A 329 2.36 13.67 -43.65
N ASP A 330 1.89 14.84 -44.07
CA ASP A 330 2.36 15.50 -45.31
C ASP A 330 3.86 15.87 -45.20
N LEU A 331 4.30 16.40 -44.04
CA LEU A 331 5.70 16.70 -43.77
C LEU A 331 6.58 15.46 -43.78
N MET A 332 6.09 14.35 -43.26
CA MET A 332 6.81 13.07 -43.30
C MET A 332 6.92 12.51 -44.73
N GLU A 333 5.84 12.59 -45.53
CA GLU A 333 5.87 12.15 -46.92
C GLU A 333 6.87 12.98 -47.72
N GLN A 334 6.85 14.30 -47.56
CA GLN A 334 7.85 15.18 -48.18
C GLN A 334 9.27 14.82 -47.74
N ALA A 335 9.48 14.57 -46.42
CA ALA A 335 10.80 14.19 -45.92
C ALA A 335 11.32 12.89 -46.53
N VAL A 336 10.47 11.89 -46.66
CA VAL A 336 10.84 10.61 -47.32
C VAL A 336 11.25 10.83 -48.78
N VAL A 337 10.49 11.66 -49.52
CA VAL A 337 10.81 11.99 -50.93
C VAL A 337 12.12 12.77 -51.06
N ASP A 338 12.33 13.80 -50.24
CA ASP A 338 13.53 14.63 -50.25
C ASP A 338 14.78 13.80 -49.89
N LEU A 339 14.69 12.95 -48.87
CA LEU A 339 15.78 12.04 -48.50
C LEU A 339 16.11 11.02 -49.62
N ALA A 340 15.10 10.49 -50.30
CA ALA A 340 15.30 9.60 -51.43
C ALA A 340 16.00 10.30 -52.62
N MET A 341 15.66 11.58 -52.87
CA MET A 341 16.35 12.39 -53.88
C MET A 341 17.84 12.61 -53.53
N ASP A 342 18.17 12.67 -52.25
CA ASP A 342 19.55 12.77 -51.75
C ASP A 342 20.27 11.40 -51.68
N GLY A 343 19.63 10.32 -52.15
CA GLY A 343 20.18 8.95 -52.15
C GLY A 343 20.12 8.27 -50.78
N ARG A 344 19.30 8.77 -49.87
CA ARG A 344 19.05 8.24 -48.52
C ARG A 344 17.63 7.64 -48.44
N GLU A 345 17.47 6.42 -48.92
CA GLU A 345 16.17 5.75 -48.88
C GLU A 345 15.81 5.31 -47.46
N ILE A 346 14.65 5.77 -46.95
CA ILE A 346 14.11 5.44 -45.63
C ILE A 346 12.90 4.52 -45.82
N HIS A 347 13.18 3.22 -45.88
CA HIS A 347 12.14 2.18 -45.93
C HIS A 347 12.39 1.09 -44.91
N PHE A 348 11.33 0.40 -44.53
CA PHE A 348 11.31 -0.74 -43.62
C PHE A 348 10.67 -1.95 -44.30
N ASP A 349 11.27 -3.12 -44.14
CA ASP A 349 10.72 -4.37 -44.69
C ASP A 349 9.51 -4.83 -43.93
N ALA A 350 9.44 -4.52 -42.61
CA ALA A 350 8.33 -4.86 -41.73
C ALA A 350 7.99 -3.69 -40.79
N ILE A 351 6.71 -3.52 -40.47
CA ILE A 351 6.24 -2.52 -39.49
C ILE A 351 5.39 -3.20 -38.44
N VAL A 352 5.68 -2.87 -37.17
CA VAL A 352 4.90 -3.29 -36.01
C VAL A 352 4.39 -2.05 -35.27
N VAL A 353 3.07 -1.91 -35.16
CA VAL A 353 2.39 -0.78 -34.51
C VAL A 353 1.80 -1.25 -33.17
N ASP A 354 2.25 -0.67 -32.07
CA ASP A 354 1.63 -0.88 -30.76
C ASP A 354 0.78 0.33 -30.35
N GLU A 355 -0.25 0.10 -29.52
CA GLU A 355 -1.26 1.10 -29.13
C GLU A 355 -1.95 1.73 -30.37
N ALA A 356 -2.22 0.91 -31.36
CA ALA A 356 -2.73 1.30 -32.68
C ALA A 356 -4.07 2.07 -32.64
N GLN A 357 -4.85 1.96 -31.57
CA GLN A 357 -6.09 2.72 -31.38
C GLN A 357 -5.89 4.24 -31.26
N ASP A 358 -4.65 4.70 -31.01
CA ASP A 358 -4.34 6.12 -30.91
C ASP A 358 -3.79 6.71 -32.23
N PHE A 359 -3.70 5.91 -33.30
CA PHE A 359 -3.19 6.34 -34.59
C PHE A 359 -4.30 6.94 -35.47
N SER A 360 -4.05 8.11 -36.04
CA SER A 360 -4.93 8.75 -37.03
C SER A 360 -4.79 8.11 -38.43
N LEU A 361 -5.77 8.33 -39.31
CA LEU A 361 -5.71 7.83 -40.71
C LEU A 361 -4.47 8.34 -41.46
N GLY A 362 -4.08 9.59 -41.24
CA GLY A 362 -2.87 10.15 -41.87
C GLY A 362 -1.61 9.41 -41.41
N TRP A 363 -1.51 9.04 -40.13
CA TRP A 363 -0.37 8.28 -39.62
C TRP A 363 -0.30 6.88 -40.23
N TRP A 364 -1.46 6.21 -40.35
CA TRP A 364 -1.52 4.92 -41.04
C TRP A 364 -1.09 5.01 -42.48
N TYR A 365 -1.54 6.05 -43.19
CA TYR A 365 -1.15 6.29 -44.56
C TYR A 365 0.37 6.43 -44.70
N THR A 366 1.00 7.28 -43.91
CA THR A 366 2.46 7.46 -43.93
C THR A 366 3.20 6.15 -43.65
N LEU A 367 2.76 5.37 -42.64
CA LEU A 367 3.41 4.09 -42.32
C LEU A 367 3.32 3.09 -43.50
N THR A 368 2.14 2.97 -44.11
CA THR A 368 1.87 1.90 -45.09
C THR A 368 2.21 2.28 -46.52
N GLN A 369 2.19 3.56 -46.89
CA GLN A 369 2.43 4.02 -48.24
C GLN A 369 3.81 4.65 -48.43
N SER A 370 4.37 5.29 -47.39
CA SER A 370 5.61 6.02 -47.51
C SER A 370 6.80 5.31 -46.83
N LEU A 371 6.59 4.54 -45.76
CA LEU A 371 7.67 3.92 -45.01
C LEU A 371 7.81 2.41 -45.19
N LEU A 372 6.74 1.69 -45.55
CA LEU A 372 6.82 0.26 -45.83
C LEU A 372 7.37 0.00 -47.24
N SER A 373 8.42 -0.83 -47.35
CA SER A 373 9.12 -1.09 -48.60
C SER A 373 8.24 -1.70 -49.71
N ALA A 374 7.30 -2.55 -49.31
CA ALA A 374 6.35 -3.18 -50.25
C ALA A 374 4.92 -2.95 -49.76
N ALA A 375 4.01 -2.60 -50.66
CA ALA A 375 2.62 -2.32 -50.33
C ALA A 375 1.88 -3.49 -49.65
N ASP A 376 2.35 -4.72 -49.82
CA ASP A 376 1.88 -5.95 -49.20
C ASP A 376 2.85 -6.48 -48.12
N GLY A 377 3.87 -5.73 -47.77
CA GLY A 377 4.87 -6.09 -46.76
C GLY A 377 4.28 -6.39 -45.38
N PRO A 378 5.05 -7.05 -44.51
CA PRO A 378 4.62 -7.45 -43.16
C PRO A 378 4.20 -6.26 -42.32
N LEU A 379 2.97 -6.34 -41.74
CA LEU A 379 2.37 -5.31 -40.92
C LEU A 379 1.59 -5.94 -39.75
N TYR A 380 2.05 -5.67 -38.54
CA TYR A 380 1.35 -6.09 -37.34
C TYR A 380 0.83 -4.88 -36.57
N ALA A 381 -0.43 -4.90 -36.20
CA ALA A 381 -1.06 -3.86 -35.38
C ALA A 381 -1.66 -4.44 -34.09
N PHE A 382 -1.30 -3.85 -32.98
CA PHE A 382 -1.78 -4.22 -31.66
C PHE A 382 -2.59 -3.08 -31.06
N LEU A 383 -3.80 -3.37 -30.55
CA LEU A 383 -4.69 -2.35 -30.01
C LEU A 383 -5.55 -2.86 -28.86
N ASP A 384 -6.01 -1.92 -28.04
CA ASP A 384 -7.06 -2.10 -27.07
C ASP A 384 -8.21 -1.11 -27.37
N PRO A 385 -9.36 -1.56 -27.87
CA PRO A 385 -10.46 -0.66 -28.21
C PRO A 385 -11.01 0.10 -26.99
N ASN A 386 -10.80 -0.42 -25.76
CA ASN A 386 -11.26 0.19 -24.52
C ASN A 386 -10.27 1.23 -23.95
N GLN A 387 -9.08 1.38 -24.54
CA GLN A 387 -8.04 2.32 -24.12
C GLN A 387 -7.80 3.47 -25.10
N SER A 388 -8.72 3.74 -26.02
CA SER A 388 -8.61 4.88 -26.93
C SER A 388 -8.71 6.20 -26.17
N LEU A 389 -7.67 7.01 -26.21
CA LEU A 389 -7.64 8.36 -25.63
C LEU A 389 -8.19 9.43 -26.58
N ARG A 390 -8.44 9.08 -27.85
CA ARG A 390 -8.82 9.99 -28.93
C ARG A 390 -10.26 9.80 -29.44
N GLY A 391 -11.05 8.92 -28.83
CA GLY A 391 -12.42 8.61 -29.26
C GLY A 391 -12.54 7.33 -30.07
N GLU A 392 -13.29 7.35 -31.18
CA GLU A 392 -13.44 6.16 -32.02
C GLU A 392 -12.12 5.79 -32.71
N VAL A 393 -11.81 4.49 -32.76
CA VAL A 393 -10.62 3.96 -33.41
C VAL A 393 -10.74 4.18 -34.91
N GLN A 394 -9.77 4.88 -35.48
CA GLN A 394 -9.69 5.12 -36.92
C GLN A 394 -8.94 3.98 -37.60
N TRP A 395 -9.58 3.30 -38.53
CA TRP A 395 -8.99 2.20 -39.27
C TRP A 395 -8.43 2.63 -40.61
N PRO A 396 -7.20 2.20 -40.93
CA PRO A 396 -6.67 2.40 -42.27
C PRO A 396 -7.41 1.52 -43.31
N ASP A 397 -7.40 1.94 -44.56
CA ASP A 397 -7.80 1.10 -45.70
C ASP A 397 -6.67 0.08 -45.98
N VAL A 398 -6.43 -0.79 -45.00
CA VAL A 398 -5.42 -1.84 -45.03
C VAL A 398 -6.08 -3.17 -44.76
N GLU A 399 -5.86 -4.12 -45.67
CA GLU A 399 -6.35 -5.49 -45.50
C GLU A 399 -5.44 -6.25 -44.54
N PHE A 400 -6.01 -6.78 -43.44
CA PHE A 400 -5.34 -7.69 -42.53
C PHE A 400 -5.76 -9.12 -42.87
N ALA A 401 -4.79 -9.98 -43.17
CA ALA A 401 -5.00 -11.39 -43.52
C ALA A 401 -5.54 -12.19 -42.33
N ALA A 402 -5.22 -11.76 -41.12
CA ALA A 402 -5.73 -12.40 -39.89
C ALA A 402 -6.06 -11.37 -38.80
N ARG A 403 -7.10 -11.71 -37.98
CA ARG A 403 -7.49 -10.92 -36.81
C ARG A 403 -7.57 -11.84 -35.60
N PHE A 404 -6.87 -11.47 -34.54
CA PHE A 404 -6.86 -12.21 -33.28
C PHE A 404 -7.41 -11.38 -32.13
N LYS A 405 -8.10 -12.05 -31.21
CA LYS A 405 -8.57 -11.43 -29.97
C LYS A 405 -7.89 -12.04 -28.76
N LEU A 406 -7.16 -11.22 -28.01
CA LEU A 406 -6.58 -11.56 -26.72
C LEU A 406 -7.56 -11.16 -25.63
N THR A 407 -8.37 -12.09 -25.19
CA THR A 407 -9.42 -11.83 -24.19
C THR A 407 -8.95 -12.05 -22.75
N ILE A 408 -7.86 -12.78 -22.56
CA ILE A 408 -7.40 -13.22 -21.23
C ILE A 408 -6.36 -12.24 -20.68
N ASN A 409 -6.64 -11.71 -19.50
CA ASN A 409 -5.67 -10.94 -18.72
C ASN A 409 -4.71 -11.90 -17.99
N CYS A 410 -3.40 -11.77 -18.23
CA CYS A 410 -2.32 -12.55 -17.60
C CYS A 410 -1.24 -11.68 -16.94
N ARG A 411 -1.36 -10.35 -16.97
CA ARG A 411 -0.33 -9.39 -16.48
C ARG A 411 -0.70 -8.69 -15.19
N ASN A 412 -1.94 -8.76 -14.78
CA ASN A 412 -2.42 -8.22 -13.51
C ASN A 412 -2.83 -9.37 -12.58
N THR A 413 -2.72 -9.17 -11.28
CA THR A 413 -3.35 -10.08 -10.34
C THR A 413 -4.87 -10.11 -10.52
N ARG A 414 -5.49 -11.21 -10.12
CA ARG A 414 -6.93 -11.43 -10.27
C ARG A 414 -7.77 -10.26 -9.73
N ARG A 415 -7.41 -9.76 -8.55
CA ARG A 415 -8.14 -8.64 -7.93
C ARG A 415 -8.03 -7.34 -8.71
N ILE A 416 -6.84 -7.02 -9.22
CA ILE A 416 -6.65 -5.81 -10.03
C ILE A 416 -7.39 -5.93 -11.36
N ALA A 417 -7.34 -7.08 -12.02
CA ALA A 417 -8.04 -7.31 -13.28
C ALA A 417 -9.56 -7.14 -13.13
N LEU A 418 -10.16 -7.72 -12.07
CA LEU A 418 -11.58 -7.55 -11.75
C LEU A 418 -11.95 -6.09 -11.46
N ALA A 419 -11.16 -5.42 -10.60
CA ALA A 419 -11.40 -4.02 -10.26
C ALA A 419 -11.31 -3.10 -11.48
N SER A 420 -10.30 -3.32 -12.33
CA SER A 420 -10.13 -2.52 -13.54
C SER A 420 -11.30 -2.72 -14.51
N ALA A 421 -11.71 -3.96 -14.77
CA ALA A 421 -12.83 -4.25 -15.66
C ALA A 421 -14.15 -3.61 -15.17
N SER A 422 -14.39 -3.61 -13.85
CA SER A 422 -15.60 -3.02 -13.27
C SER A 422 -15.70 -1.50 -13.46
N VAL A 423 -14.58 -0.79 -13.67
CA VAL A 423 -14.59 0.66 -13.97
C VAL A 423 -15.36 0.98 -15.25
N LEU A 424 -15.25 0.11 -16.27
CA LEU A 424 -15.94 0.25 -17.55
C LEU A 424 -17.12 -0.73 -17.72
N GLU A 425 -17.52 -1.43 -16.63
CA GLU A 425 -18.58 -2.45 -16.66
C GLU A 425 -18.31 -3.57 -17.68
N LEU A 426 -17.00 -3.93 -17.85
CA LEU A 426 -16.56 -4.97 -18.76
C LEU A 426 -16.53 -6.34 -18.04
N GLU A 427 -16.74 -7.41 -18.81
CA GLU A 427 -16.50 -8.77 -18.33
C GLU A 427 -15.00 -9.05 -18.27
N ALA A 428 -14.51 -9.50 -17.11
CA ALA A 428 -13.10 -9.81 -16.90
C ALA A 428 -12.82 -11.28 -17.17
N HIS A 429 -12.10 -11.57 -18.24
CA HIS A 429 -11.57 -12.90 -18.51
C HIS A 429 -10.13 -12.97 -17.99
N ILE A 430 -9.92 -13.73 -16.93
CA ILE A 430 -8.64 -13.82 -16.23
C ILE A 430 -8.10 -15.23 -16.38
N PHE A 431 -6.79 -15.35 -16.59
CA PHE A 431 -6.14 -16.65 -16.64
C PHE A 431 -6.38 -17.42 -15.32
N SER A 432 -6.74 -18.72 -15.42
CA SER A 432 -7.10 -19.52 -14.24
C SER A 432 -5.96 -19.67 -13.23
N GLY A 433 -4.71 -19.63 -13.68
CA GLY A 433 -3.50 -19.65 -12.86
C GLY A 433 -3.00 -18.28 -12.42
N ALA A 434 -3.72 -17.20 -12.69
CA ALA A 434 -3.29 -15.86 -12.27
C ALA A 434 -3.29 -15.73 -10.74
N PRO A 435 -2.24 -15.15 -10.15
CA PRO A 435 -2.18 -14.91 -8.71
C PRO A 435 -3.36 -14.06 -8.23
N THR A 436 -3.90 -14.37 -7.05
CA THR A 436 -5.01 -13.59 -6.47
C THR A 436 -4.60 -12.14 -6.21
N GLY A 437 -3.38 -11.94 -5.73
CA GLY A 437 -2.83 -10.62 -5.39
C GLY A 437 -3.30 -10.08 -4.04
N SER A 438 -2.72 -8.96 -3.65
CA SER A 438 -3.08 -8.23 -2.44
C SER A 438 -4.46 -7.57 -2.56
N SER A 439 -5.13 -7.34 -1.43
CA SER A 439 -6.38 -6.56 -1.42
C SER A 439 -6.13 -5.12 -1.86
N LEU A 440 -7.04 -4.57 -2.67
CA LEU A 440 -6.99 -3.16 -3.03
C LEU A 440 -7.11 -2.30 -1.78
N ARG A 441 -6.30 -1.22 -1.71
CA ARG A 441 -6.36 -0.26 -0.62
C ARG A 441 -7.09 1.00 -1.11
N VAL A 442 -8.24 1.32 -0.52
CA VAL A 442 -8.97 2.56 -0.82
C VAL A 442 -8.97 3.46 0.42
N LEU A 443 -8.29 4.60 0.30
CA LEU A 443 -8.15 5.59 1.35
C LEU A 443 -9.05 6.79 1.03
N ARG A 444 -9.90 7.19 1.98
CA ARG A 444 -10.84 8.30 1.78
C ARG A 444 -10.32 9.56 2.44
N ALA A 445 -10.20 10.62 1.66
CA ALA A 445 -9.85 11.96 2.12
C ALA A 445 -11.09 12.86 2.15
N SER A 446 -11.16 13.77 3.11
CA SER A 446 -12.20 14.80 3.22
C SER A 446 -11.75 16.17 2.69
N SER A 447 -10.48 16.31 2.31
CA SER A 447 -9.90 17.54 1.75
C SER A 447 -8.62 17.21 0.98
N SER A 448 -8.20 18.10 0.05
CA SER A 448 -6.93 17.97 -0.70
C SER A 448 -5.71 17.89 0.24
N ARG A 449 -5.73 18.63 1.35
CA ARG A 449 -4.65 18.56 2.36
C ARG A 449 -4.57 17.17 3.02
N GLN A 450 -5.70 16.58 3.35
CA GLN A 450 -5.76 15.22 3.91
C GLN A 450 -5.33 14.18 2.87
N GLN A 451 -5.71 14.38 1.61
CA GLN A 451 -5.31 13.52 0.49
C GLN A 451 -3.79 13.44 0.36
N LYS A 452 -3.09 14.59 0.31
CA LYS A 452 -1.63 14.64 0.33
C LYS A 452 -1.04 13.89 1.54
N GLY A 453 -1.61 14.12 2.73
CA GLY A 453 -1.17 13.45 3.96
C GLY A 453 -1.29 11.92 3.89
N LEU A 454 -2.39 11.40 3.31
CA LEU A 454 -2.61 9.97 3.11
C LEU A 454 -1.64 9.38 2.08
N VAL A 455 -1.40 10.07 0.97
CA VAL A 455 -0.39 9.66 -0.04
C VAL A 455 0.98 9.54 0.59
N MET A 456 1.42 10.58 1.32
CA MET A 456 2.72 10.57 2.01
C MET A 456 2.82 9.46 3.05
N GLN A 457 1.75 9.23 3.82
CA GLN A 457 1.70 8.16 4.82
C GLN A 457 1.83 6.78 4.17
N GLU A 458 1.13 6.55 3.06
CA GLU A 458 1.15 5.27 2.35
C GLU A 458 2.52 5.03 1.69
N LEU A 459 3.09 6.03 1.01
CA LEU A 459 4.43 5.93 0.43
C LEU A 459 5.50 5.64 1.50
N ARG A 460 5.43 6.33 2.64
CA ARG A 460 6.32 6.04 3.78
C ARG A 460 6.14 4.59 4.27
N SER A 461 4.91 4.10 4.36
CA SER A 461 4.65 2.71 4.75
C SER A 461 5.25 1.72 3.77
N LEU A 462 5.05 1.92 2.45
CA LEU A 462 5.59 1.06 1.41
C LEU A 462 7.11 1.01 1.45
N LEU A 463 7.78 2.17 1.53
CA LEU A 463 9.24 2.27 1.48
C LEU A 463 9.93 1.78 2.74
N GLN A 464 9.38 2.09 3.94
CA GLN A 464 10.09 1.85 5.21
C GLN A 464 9.63 0.59 5.95
N ARG A 465 8.39 0.17 5.77
CA ARG A 465 7.79 -0.92 6.54
C ARG A 465 7.48 -2.15 5.71
N GLU A 466 7.11 -1.92 4.45
CA GLU A 466 6.64 -2.98 3.57
C GLU A 466 7.71 -3.46 2.60
N ASP A 467 8.91 -2.88 2.67
CA ASP A 467 10.12 -3.26 1.91
C ASP A 467 9.89 -3.25 0.39
N VAL A 468 9.24 -2.20 -0.11
CA VAL A 468 8.98 -1.99 -1.54
C VAL A 468 10.01 -1.02 -2.09
N ALA A 469 10.70 -1.40 -3.17
CA ALA A 469 11.71 -0.54 -3.80
C ALA A 469 11.05 0.68 -4.48
N PRO A 470 11.72 1.86 -4.49
CA PRO A 470 11.21 3.05 -5.19
C PRO A 470 10.87 2.80 -6.66
N SER A 471 11.69 2.02 -7.37
CA SER A 471 11.50 1.63 -8.78
C SER A 471 10.29 0.72 -9.02
N GLN A 472 9.64 0.21 -7.99
CA GLN A 472 8.43 -0.59 -8.07
C GLN A 472 7.16 0.23 -7.87
N ILE A 473 7.28 1.52 -7.49
CA ILE A 473 6.14 2.37 -7.11
C ILE A 473 5.94 3.47 -8.16
N ALA A 474 4.74 3.52 -8.73
CA ALA A 474 4.29 4.64 -9.56
C ALA A 474 3.06 5.32 -8.92
N VAL A 475 3.13 6.64 -8.77
CA VAL A 475 2.05 7.49 -8.27
C VAL A 475 1.41 8.19 -9.46
N ILE A 476 0.15 7.89 -9.72
CA ILE A 476 -0.55 8.32 -10.94
C ILE A 476 -1.71 9.25 -10.59
N GLY A 477 -1.69 10.43 -11.17
CA GLY A 477 -2.75 11.43 -11.03
C GLY A 477 -3.46 11.79 -12.34
N PRO A 478 -4.55 12.57 -12.25
CA PRO A 478 -5.29 13.06 -13.42
C PRO A 478 -4.56 14.17 -14.19
N ALA A 479 -3.65 14.89 -13.52
CA ALA A 479 -2.89 16.01 -14.07
C ALA A 479 -1.40 15.87 -13.75
N ALA A 480 -0.57 16.66 -14.43
CA ALA A 480 0.85 16.74 -14.13
C ALA A 480 1.05 17.17 -12.67
N LYS A 481 2.14 16.67 -12.04
CA LYS A 481 2.46 16.86 -10.61
C LYS A 481 2.33 18.32 -10.17
N GLU A 482 2.82 19.26 -10.99
CA GLU A 482 2.82 20.70 -10.71
C GLU A 482 1.42 21.29 -10.52
N ASN A 483 0.40 20.64 -11.13
CA ASN A 483 -1.00 21.06 -11.09
C ASN A 483 -1.84 20.25 -10.08
N GLY A 484 -1.22 19.32 -9.34
CA GLY A 484 -1.89 18.43 -8.39
C GLY A 484 -1.57 18.75 -6.93
N SER A 485 -2.17 17.97 -6.03
CA SER A 485 -1.96 18.10 -4.58
C SER A 485 -0.53 17.79 -4.13
N LEU A 486 0.28 17.17 -4.98
CA LEU A 486 1.68 16.81 -4.72
C LEU A 486 2.69 17.79 -5.34
N SER A 487 2.26 18.98 -5.79
CA SER A 487 3.10 19.95 -6.52
C SER A 487 4.40 20.33 -5.79
N ASP A 488 4.34 20.47 -4.49
CA ASP A 488 5.45 20.86 -3.60
C ASP A 488 6.21 19.66 -2.99
N LEU A 489 5.83 18.41 -3.34
CA LEU A 489 6.48 17.21 -2.83
C LEU A 489 7.76 16.92 -3.64
N THR A 490 8.91 16.93 -2.98
CA THR A 490 10.24 16.70 -3.58
C THR A 490 10.84 15.35 -3.20
N ASP A 491 10.51 14.85 -2.01
CA ASP A 491 11.00 13.59 -1.49
C ASP A 491 10.05 12.98 -0.45
N ILE A 492 10.24 11.71 -0.15
CA ILE A 492 9.62 10.98 0.96
C ILE A 492 10.74 10.38 1.80
N GLU A 493 11.02 10.97 2.97
CA GLU A 493 12.03 10.47 3.93
C GLU A 493 13.42 10.28 3.27
N GLY A 494 13.80 11.20 2.39
CA GLY A 494 15.06 11.15 1.65
C GLY A 494 15.05 10.35 0.37
N VAL A 495 13.92 9.69 0.00
CA VAL A 495 13.74 9.08 -1.31
C VAL A 495 13.16 10.14 -2.26
N PRO A 496 13.85 10.51 -3.35
CA PRO A 496 13.39 11.55 -4.27
C PRO A 496 12.07 11.20 -4.96
N ILE A 497 11.31 12.23 -5.32
CA ILE A 497 10.20 12.14 -6.26
C ILE A 497 10.71 12.50 -7.64
N VAL A 498 10.59 11.58 -8.58
CA VAL A 498 11.01 11.76 -9.97
C VAL A 498 9.80 11.85 -10.91
N MET A 499 9.97 12.51 -12.05
CA MET A 499 8.92 12.65 -13.08
C MET A 499 9.32 11.95 -14.38
N SER A 500 10.56 11.50 -14.50
CA SER A 500 11.06 10.71 -15.62
C SER A 500 10.91 9.21 -15.32
N ALA A 501 10.34 8.48 -16.27
CA ALA A 501 10.26 7.03 -16.18
C ALA A 501 11.64 6.35 -16.22
N GLU A 502 12.63 6.99 -16.86
CA GLU A 502 14.02 6.54 -16.89
C GLU A 502 14.67 6.64 -15.51
N GLU A 503 14.62 7.81 -14.85
CA GLU A 503 15.14 8.02 -13.50
C GLU A 503 14.48 7.05 -12.49
N TRP A 504 13.16 6.84 -12.64
CA TRP A 504 12.42 5.91 -11.80
C TRP A 504 12.92 4.47 -11.93
N ARG A 505 13.13 4.00 -13.16
CA ARG A 505 13.59 2.63 -13.41
C ARG A 505 15.04 2.41 -12.97
N ASP A 506 15.85 3.45 -12.99
CA ASP A 506 17.22 3.43 -12.43
C ASP A 506 17.24 3.40 -10.89
N GLY A 507 16.07 3.42 -10.26
CA GLY A 507 15.94 3.38 -8.80
C GLY A 507 16.19 4.73 -8.11
N ASN A 508 16.25 5.82 -8.87
CA ASN A 508 16.60 7.15 -8.36
C ASN A 508 15.46 7.82 -7.57
N GLY A 509 14.27 7.21 -7.54
CA GLY A 509 13.15 7.74 -6.77
C GLY A 509 11.81 7.09 -7.08
N VAL A 510 10.74 7.62 -6.48
CA VAL A 510 9.34 7.23 -6.73
C VAL A 510 8.79 8.09 -7.87
N LEU A 511 8.22 7.44 -8.88
CA LEU A 511 7.64 8.15 -10.03
C LEU A 511 6.31 8.80 -9.66
N VAL A 512 6.16 10.11 -10.00
CA VAL A 512 4.86 10.79 -10.03
C VAL A 512 4.56 11.21 -11.45
N THR A 513 3.43 10.73 -12.01
CA THR A 513 3.10 10.89 -13.42
C THR A 513 1.59 10.97 -13.64
N THR A 514 1.14 11.05 -14.92
CA THR A 514 -0.27 11.01 -15.30
C THR A 514 -0.66 9.66 -15.90
N ALA A 515 -1.95 9.33 -15.90
CA ALA A 515 -2.45 8.13 -16.56
C ALA A 515 -2.08 8.08 -18.05
N ARG A 516 -2.09 9.22 -18.73
CA ARG A 516 -1.75 9.33 -20.16
C ARG A 516 -0.26 9.12 -20.42
N SER A 517 0.61 9.74 -19.61
CA SER A 517 2.07 9.59 -19.75
C SER A 517 2.52 8.17 -19.37
N PHE A 518 1.81 7.50 -18.47
CA PHE A 518 2.13 6.14 -18.03
C PHE A 518 1.44 5.04 -18.85
N LYS A 519 0.68 5.42 -19.89
CA LYS A 519 0.04 4.44 -20.80
C LYS A 519 1.12 3.56 -21.46
N GLY A 520 0.89 2.24 -21.51
CA GLY A 520 1.85 1.26 -22.02
C GLY A 520 2.94 0.84 -21.02
N LEU A 521 3.21 1.64 -19.99
CA LEU A 521 4.11 1.27 -18.89
C LEU A 521 3.33 0.56 -17.77
N GLU A 522 4.07 -0.07 -16.85
CA GLU A 522 3.52 -0.83 -15.72
C GLU A 522 4.42 -0.69 -14.50
N ALA A 523 3.82 -0.82 -13.32
CA ALA A 523 4.52 -0.87 -12.04
C ALA A 523 3.94 -1.98 -11.16
N GLU A 524 4.74 -2.53 -10.30
CA GLU A 524 4.30 -3.52 -9.31
C GLU A 524 3.26 -2.92 -8.37
N VAL A 525 3.49 -1.69 -7.93
CA VAL A 525 2.60 -0.92 -7.06
C VAL A 525 2.18 0.37 -7.77
N VAL A 526 0.89 0.58 -7.90
CA VAL A 526 0.33 1.85 -8.38
C VAL A 526 -0.48 2.50 -7.27
N LEU A 527 -0.17 3.77 -6.98
CA LEU A 527 -0.93 4.63 -6.09
C LEU A 527 -1.61 5.72 -6.89
N LEU A 528 -2.95 5.70 -6.91
CA LEU A 528 -3.77 6.71 -7.57
C LEU A 528 -4.10 7.83 -6.59
N TYR A 529 -3.98 9.09 -7.04
CA TYR A 529 -4.25 10.26 -6.22
C TYR A 529 -5.02 11.34 -6.99
N ASP A 530 -5.55 12.35 -6.28
CA ASP A 530 -6.37 13.44 -6.83
C ASP A 530 -7.59 12.95 -7.63
N LEU A 531 -8.16 11.82 -7.19
CA LEU A 531 -9.37 11.26 -7.77
C LEU A 531 -10.61 11.97 -7.21
N ASP A 532 -10.89 13.17 -7.71
CA ASP A 532 -11.99 14.01 -7.22
C ASP A 532 -13.29 13.80 -8.01
N GLY A 533 -13.24 13.06 -9.11
CA GLY A 533 -14.35 12.74 -9.99
C GLY A 533 -13.97 12.81 -11.48
N PHE A 534 -14.94 12.42 -12.33
CA PHE A 534 -14.75 12.46 -13.77
C PHE A 534 -15.07 13.84 -14.34
N GLY A 535 -14.27 14.22 -15.35
CA GLY A 535 -14.43 15.48 -16.04
C GLY A 535 -13.69 15.49 -17.38
N ARG A 536 -13.50 16.66 -17.98
CA ARG A 536 -12.83 16.80 -19.27
C ARG A 536 -11.36 16.33 -19.26
N LEU A 537 -10.67 16.46 -18.12
CA LEU A 537 -9.25 16.12 -17.98
C LEU A 537 -9.03 14.67 -17.56
N PHE A 538 -10.01 14.03 -16.92
CA PHE A 538 -9.90 12.66 -16.42
C PHE A 538 -11.24 11.96 -16.57
N ARG A 539 -11.31 10.95 -17.43
CA ARG A 539 -12.52 10.20 -17.77
C ARG A 539 -12.47 8.80 -17.16
N ARG A 540 -13.53 8.01 -17.33
CA ARG A 540 -13.57 6.60 -16.88
C ARG A 540 -12.49 5.77 -17.56
N GLU A 541 -12.23 6.02 -18.84
CA GLU A 541 -11.20 5.34 -19.62
C GLU A 541 -9.79 5.64 -19.06
N ASP A 542 -9.54 6.89 -18.63
CA ASP A 542 -8.26 7.27 -18.00
C ASP A 542 -8.08 6.52 -16.65
N LEU A 543 -9.16 6.35 -15.86
CA LEU A 543 -9.15 5.56 -14.62
C LEU A 543 -8.91 4.08 -14.92
N TYR A 544 -9.58 3.52 -15.91
CA TYR A 544 -9.38 2.14 -16.36
C TYR A 544 -7.90 1.93 -16.74
N VAL A 545 -7.35 2.81 -17.58
CA VAL A 545 -5.94 2.79 -17.96
C VAL A 545 -5.05 2.82 -16.71
N ALA A 546 -5.29 3.74 -15.79
CA ALA A 546 -4.47 3.89 -14.58
C ALA A 546 -4.52 2.65 -13.67
N CYS A 547 -5.70 2.05 -13.47
CA CYS A 547 -5.87 0.83 -12.67
C CYS A 547 -5.13 -0.36 -13.29
N THR A 548 -5.20 -0.50 -14.63
CA THR A 548 -4.56 -1.62 -15.34
C THR A 548 -3.04 -1.55 -15.37
N ARG A 549 -2.45 -0.40 -14.95
CA ARG A 549 -0.98 -0.24 -14.85
C ARG A 549 -0.40 -0.94 -13.63
N ALA A 550 -1.20 -1.26 -12.62
CA ALA A 550 -0.76 -2.00 -11.45
C ALA A 550 -0.64 -3.49 -11.77
N LYS A 551 0.50 -4.10 -11.49
CA LYS A 551 0.66 -5.55 -11.59
C LYS A 551 0.16 -6.27 -10.34
N VAL A 552 0.60 -5.85 -9.16
CA VAL A 552 0.47 -6.62 -7.91
C VAL A 552 -0.37 -5.90 -6.86
N LEU A 553 -0.16 -4.59 -6.66
CA LEU A 553 -0.87 -3.80 -5.65
C LEU A 553 -1.40 -2.51 -6.24
N LEU A 554 -2.70 -2.28 -6.04
CA LEU A 554 -3.38 -1.04 -6.40
C LEU A 554 -3.88 -0.33 -5.14
N ILE A 555 -3.49 0.94 -5.00
CA ILE A 555 -3.88 1.82 -3.91
C ILE A 555 -4.58 3.03 -4.52
N ALA A 556 -5.72 3.45 -3.99
CA ALA A 556 -6.43 4.63 -4.46
C ALA A 556 -6.73 5.57 -3.29
N VAL A 557 -6.26 6.82 -3.40
CA VAL A 557 -6.63 7.90 -2.48
C VAL A 557 -7.71 8.73 -3.15
N VAL A 558 -8.93 8.65 -2.62
CA VAL A 558 -10.12 9.25 -3.21
C VAL A 558 -10.64 10.40 -2.36
N HIS A 559 -11.13 11.45 -3.00
CA HIS A 559 -11.70 12.62 -2.34
C HIS A 559 -13.22 12.71 -2.60
N GLY A 560 -14.00 12.82 -1.53
CA GLY A 560 -15.45 13.01 -1.63
C GLY A 560 -16.27 11.79 -2.07
N ALA A 561 -17.58 12.03 -2.32
CA ALA A 561 -18.55 11.00 -2.68
C ALA A 561 -18.50 10.60 -4.18
N GLN A 562 -17.70 11.28 -4.98
CA GLN A 562 -17.74 11.18 -6.45
C GLN A 562 -16.94 10.02 -7.03
N CYS A 563 -16.07 9.38 -6.24
CA CYS A 563 -15.32 8.19 -6.68
C CYS A 563 -16.01 6.88 -6.29
N ARG A 564 -17.34 6.82 -6.42
CA ARG A 564 -18.15 5.63 -6.13
C ARG A 564 -17.70 4.43 -6.97
N GLU A 565 -17.26 4.65 -8.20
CA GLU A 565 -16.81 3.60 -9.12
C GLU A 565 -15.53 2.91 -8.61
N VAL A 566 -14.53 3.65 -8.15
CA VAL A 566 -13.30 3.06 -7.56
C VAL A 566 -13.63 2.30 -6.29
N ILE A 567 -14.53 2.84 -5.48
CA ILE A 567 -14.97 2.21 -4.23
C ILE A 567 -15.79 0.96 -4.51
N ALA A 568 -16.71 1.02 -5.48
CA ALA A 568 -17.52 -0.13 -5.90
C ALA A 568 -16.62 -1.24 -6.51
N ALA A 569 -15.65 -0.86 -7.33
CA ALA A 569 -14.65 -1.78 -7.87
C ALA A 569 -13.87 -2.50 -6.77
N ALA A 570 -13.42 -1.77 -5.74
CA ALA A 570 -12.72 -2.36 -4.61
C ALA A 570 -13.61 -3.25 -3.73
N GLN A 571 -14.90 -2.91 -3.58
CA GLN A 571 -15.88 -3.71 -2.83
C GLN A 571 -16.27 -5.00 -3.54
N ALA A 572 -16.53 -4.95 -4.84
CA ALA A 572 -16.85 -6.13 -5.65
C ALA A 572 -15.73 -7.19 -5.61
N VAL A 573 -14.48 -6.75 -5.41
CA VAL A 573 -13.31 -7.65 -5.31
C VAL A 573 -13.14 -8.24 -3.91
N SER A 574 -13.67 -7.61 -2.86
CA SER A 574 -13.60 -8.17 -1.50
C SER A 574 -14.63 -9.29 -1.25
N GLU A 575 -15.66 -9.39 -2.10
CA GLU A 575 -16.72 -10.40 -2.04
C GLU A 575 -16.46 -11.58 -2.99
N ALA A 576 -15.51 -11.49 -3.91
CA ALA A 576 -15.08 -12.52 -4.86
C ALA A 576 -13.73 -13.14 -4.47
#